data_d15ff77f4c98bdb3329ccf786ca76dd5
#
_entry.id   d15ff77f4c98bdb3329ccf786ca76dd5
#
_cell.length_a   1.000
_cell.length_b   1.000
_cell.length_c   1.000
_cell.angle_alpha   90.00
_cell.angle_beta   90.00
_cell.angle_gamma   90.00
#
_symmetry.space_group_name_H-M   'P 1'
#
loop_
_entity.id
_entity.type
_entity.pdbx_description
1 polymer ?
#
loop_
_entity_poly.entity_id
_entity_poly.type
_entity_poly.pdbx_seq_one_letter_code
_entity_poly.pdbx_strand_id
1 'polypeptide(L)'
;EIRSRGLGDVYKRQLYGPDDLWKLKETAEKVEQELLASKEISQIGIVGYPPVIIAVDIRENDLLKYGLDFTTISNIVKMSNIDLSGGGIKTDNEEIIIRSMNRSTDPEKVKEIVILALPTGDIVKLKDIADVSMEFSEIPMKNYVNGKRGVSFIVKKTTDEDLDKIADEMSAYIEKFNNEHRDFEMLSLFQFADLLDQRIDTLSYNLVIGLFLVCLVLGLFLSLRLSLWVAFGIPFSFIGMISFGIMYGMTINMISLFGMILVVGILVDDGIVIAENIYAHFERGKSPLRAALDGTTEVMNAVFTSVLTTVFAFSTLLFVGGEMEMMQEMAFSVIACLLFSLIEAFLILPSHLASDKILKSKEKRKSSVRAVLEKAVVSVREAY
;
A
#
# COMPACT_ATOMS: atom_id res chain seq x y z
N GLU A 1 17.05 -6.11 -14.15
CA GLU A 1 15.61 -5.76 -14.02
C GLU A 1 15.24 -5.89 -12.54
N ILE A 2 15.35 -4.79 -11.82
CA ILE A 2 14.81 -4.74 -10.46
C ILE A 2 13.30 -4.68 -10.64
N ARG A 3 12.64 -5.80 -10.48
CA ARG A 3 11.18 -5.86 -10.37
C ARG A 3 10.78 -4.99 -9.19
N SER A 4 10.24 -3.82 -9.48
CA SER A 4 9.67 -2.90 -8.49
C SER A 4 8.35 -3.47 -7.95
N ARG A 5 8.41 -4.63 -7.29
CA ARG A 5 7.29 -5.14 -6.53
C ARG A 5 7.19 -4.26 -5.28
N GLY A 6 6.22 -3.36 -5.30
CA GLY A 6 5.80 -2.65 -4.10
C GLY A 6 6.41 -1.27 -3.82
N LEU A 7 6.96 -0.56 -4.81
CA LEU A 7 7.28 0.87 -4.68
C LEU A 7 5.98 1.68 -4.80
N GLY A 8 5.30 1.88 -3.70
CA GLY A 8 4.18 2.83 -3.60
C GLY A 8 4.63 4.15 -2.99
N ASP A 9 4.00 5.25 -3.39
CA ASP A 9 4.14 6.54 -2.72
C ASP A 9 3.53 6.42 -1.33
N VAL A 10 4.37 6.33 -0.30
CA VAL A 10 3.94 5.99 1.06
C VAL A 10 3.67 7.24 1.89
N TYR A 11 4.47 8.28 1.65
CA TYR A 11 4.35 9.55 2.35
C TYR A 11 4.48 10.71 1.39
N LYS A 12 3.61 11.69 1.55
CA LYS A 12 3.69 12.96 0.85
C LYS A 12 3.83 14.09 1.85
N ARG A 13 4.96 14.78 1.80
CA ARG A 13 5.28 15.92 2.66
C ARG A 13 5.41 17.16 1.80
N GLN A 14 5.09 18.31 2.37
CA GLN A 14 5.25 19.58 1.67
C GLN A 14 6.12 20.51 2.48
N LEU A 15 7.08 21.10 1.81
CA LEU A 15 7.90 22.21 2.29
C LEU A 15 7.46 23.48 1.56
N TYR A 16 7.17 24.53 2.29
CA TYR A 16 6.84 25.82 1.73
C TYR A 16 7.52 26.96 2.50
N GLY A 17 7.72 28.08 1.83
CA GLY A 17 8.44 29.19 2.41
C GLY A 17 8.36 30.45 1.55
N PRO A 18 9.44 31.26 1.52
CA PRO A 18 9.54 32.46 0.70
C PRO A 18 9.36 32.17 -0.78
N ASP A 19 8.93 33.17 -1.55
CA ASP A 19 8.76 33.05 -3.02
C ASP A 19 10.13 33.19 -3.74
N ASP A 20 11.14 32.51 -3.26
CA ASP A 20 12.47 32.39 -3.83
C ASP A 20 12.73 30.94 -4.20
N LEU A 21 12.71 30.63 -5.48
CA LEU A 21 12.86 29.27 -6.01
C LEU A 21 14.24 28.67 -5.72
N TRP A 22 15.30 29.49 -5.71
CA TRP A 22 16.65 28.99 -5.44
C TRP A 22 16.79 28.58 -3.98
N LYS A 23 16.32 29.40 -3.06
CA LYS A 23 16.31 29.07 -1.62
C LYS A 23 15.44 27.88 -1.33
N LEU A 24 14.27 27.78 -1.98
CA LEU A 24 13.38 26.64 -1.80
C LEU A 24 14.01 25.35 -2.30
N LYS A 25 14.68 25.38 -3.47
CA LYS A 25 15.42 24.23 -4.02
C LYS A 25 16.56 23.81 -3.10
N GLU A 26 17.41 24.75 -2.68
CA GLU A 26 18.55 24.47 -1.80
C GLU A 26 18.10 23.84 -0.49
N THR A 27 17.05 24.41 0.12
CA THR A 27 16.47 23.85 1.37
C THR A 27 15.89 22.48 1.14
N ALA A 28 15.19 22.26 0.02
CA ALA A 28 14.60 20.97 -0.30
C ALA A 28 15.67 19.90 -0.54
N GLU A 29 16.73 20.21 -1.26
CA GLU A 29 17.86 19.27 -1.48
C GLU A 29 18.61 18.95 -0.19
N LYS A 30 18.75 19.91 0.72
CA LYS A 30 19.32 19.67 2.04
C LYS A 30 18.44 18.72 2.86
N VAL A 31 17.13 18.95 2.89
CA VAL A 31 16.16 18.06 3.55
C VAL A 31 16.22 16.65 2.96
N GLU A 32 16.29 16.52 1.64
CA GLU A 32 16.43 15.23 0.97
C GLU A 32 17.69 14.49 1.43
N GLN A 33 18.83 15.17 1.46
CA GLN A 33 20.10 14.59 1.90
C GLN A 33 20.07 14.16 3.37
N GLU A 34 19.49 14.98 4.25
CA GLU A 34 19.34 14.66 5.67
C GLU A 34 18.45 13.45 5.90
N LEU A 35 17.34 13.35 5.17
CA LEU A 35 16.41 12.22 5.24
C LEU A 35 17.02 10.95 4.64
N LEU A 36 17.74 11.03 3.53
CA LEU A 36 18.44 9.88 2.92
C LEU A 36 19.64 9.41 3.75
N ALA A 37 20.18 10.23 4.66
CA ALA A 37 21.22 9.83 5.62
C ALA A 37 20.66 8.91 6.73
N SER A 38 19.35 8.85 6.89
CA SER A 38 18.67 7.90 7.74
C SER A 38 18.80 6.47 7.18
N LYS A 39 18.70 5.48 8.08
CA LYS A 39 18.71 4.06 7.69
C LYS A 39 17.34 3.55 7.24
N GLU A 40 16.29 4.26 7.62
CA GLU A 40 14.91 3.82 7.41
C GLU A 40 14.32 4.35 6.09
N ILE A 41 14.99 5.33 5.44
CA ILE A 41 14.48 5.99 4.22
C ILE A 41 15.52 5.82 3.10
N SER A 42 15.19 5.05 2.08
CA SER A 42 16.11 4.80 0.97
C SER A 42 15.78 5.59 -0.31
N GLN A 43 14.54 6.06 -0.46
CA GLN A 43 14.10 6.74 -1.68
C GLN A 43 13.20 7.93 -1.39
N ILE A 44 13.62 9.10 -1.87
CA ILE A 44 12.83 10.34 -1.83
C ILE A 44 12.84 10.96 -3.23
N GLY A 45 11.70 11.44 -3.67
CA GLY A 45 11.57 12.28 -4.85
C GLY A 45 11.08 13.67 -4.48
N ILE A 46 11.65 14.68 -5.09
CA ILE A 46 11.22 16.08 -4.93
C ILE A 46 10.43 16.50 -6.17
N VAL A 47 9.25 17.08 -5.97
CA VAL A 47 8.39 17.61 -7.05
C VAL A 47 7.86 18.97 -6.63
N GLY A 48 7.81 19.92 -7.57
CA GLY A 48 7.17 21.23 -7.31
C GLY A 48 7.95 22.45 -7.79
N TYR A 49 9.15 22.28 -8.32
CA TYR A 49 9.87 23.30 -9.04
C TYR A 49 10.31 22.80 -10.43
N PRO A 50 10.48 23.72 -11.41
CA PRO A 50 10.97 23.35 -12.72
C PRO A 50 12.39 22.78 -12.65
N PRO A 51 12.78 21.89 -13.58
CA PRO A 51 14.17 21.43 -13.67
C PRO A 51 15.13 22.60 -13.85
N VAL A 52 16.29 22.51 -13.21
CA VAL A 52 17.37 23.47 -13.45
C VAL A 52 18.10 23.07 -14.72
N ILE A 53 18.34 24.03 -15.59
CA ILE A 53 19.04 23.87 -16.85
C ILE A 53 20.25 24.81 -16.90
N ILE A 54 21.20 24.51 -17.75
CA ILE A 54 22.22 25.47 -18.18
C ILE A 54 21.68 26.17 -19.43
N ALA A 55 21.30 27.42 -19.28
CA ALA A 55 20.90 28.27 -20.40
C ALA A 55 22.15 28.80 -21.13
N VAL A 56 22.09 28.81 -22.44
CA VAL A 56 23.14 29.33 -23.32
C VAL A 56 22.53 30.38 -24.23
N ASP A 57 22.65 31.62 -23.85
CA ASP A 57 22.07 32.75 -24.59
C ASP A 57 23.10 33.32 -25.55
N ILE A 58 22.96 32.98 -26.83
CA ILE A 58 23.91 33.35 -27.87
C ILE A 58 23.64 34.79 -28.33
N ARG A 59 24.70 35.60 -28.42
CA ARG A 59 24.60 36.96 -28.88
C ARG A 59 24.66 37.03 -30.42
N GLU A 60 23.62 37.55 -31.04
CA GLU A 60 23.46 37.62 -32.49
C GLU A 60 24.64 38.34 -33.20
N ASN A 61 25.16 39.42 -32.62
CA ASN A 61 26.30 40.16 -33.16
C ASN A 61 27.57 39.30 -33.25
N ASP A 62 27.77 38.39 -32.32
CA ASP A 62 28.93 37.53 -32.30
C ASP A 62 28.77 36.37 -33.34
N LEU A 63 27.55 35.90 -33.58
CA LEU A 63 27.27 34.98 -34.69
C LEU A 63 27.68 35.57 -36.03
N LEU A 64 27.25 36.82 -36.30
CA LEU A 64 27.59 37.54 -37.55
C LEU A 64 29.10 37.76 -37.67
N LYS A 65 29.77 38.17 -36.59
CA LYS A 65 31.20 38.45 -36.54
C LYS A 65 32.03 37.25 -36.90
N TYR A 66 31.68 36.07 -36.43
CA TYR A 66 32.45 34.83 -36.66
C TYR A 66 31.89 33.95 -37.80
N GLY A 67 30.81 34.37 -38.47
CA GLY A 67 30.14 33.61 -39.53
C GLY A 67 29.57 32.29 -39.09
N LEU A 68 29.09 32.24 -37.83
CA LEU A 68 28.51 31.04 -37.19
C LEU A 68 26.99 31.09 -37.28
N ASP A 69 26.38 29.91 -37.36
CA ASP A 69 24.94 29.74 -37.25
C ASP A 69 24.58 29.03 -35.92
N PHE A 70 23.35 29.22 -35.48
CA PHE A 70 22.83 28.66 -34.25
C PHE A 70 22.91 27.14 -34.21
N THR A 71 22.63 26.48 -35.33
CA THR A 71 22.62 25.01 -35.43
C THR A 71 24.01 24.43 -35.22
N THR A 72 25.01 25.07 -35.78
CA THR A 72 26.43 24.65 -35.62
C THR A 72 26.86 24.75 -34.16
N ILE A 73 26.56 25.87 -33.48
CA ILE A 73 26.89 26.03 -32.05
C ILE A 73 26.14 25.03 -31.19
N SER A 74 24.85 24.86 -31.42
CA SER A 74 24.03 23.89 -30.69
C SER A 74 24.58 22.46 -30.80
N ASN A 75 24.99 22.06 -32.00
CA ASN A 75 25.60 20.74 -32.24
C ASN A 75 26.97 20.60 -31.54
N ILE A 76 27.82 21.64 -31.60
CA ILE A 76 29.12 21.61 -30.92
C ILE A 76 28.92 21.48 -29.40
N VAL A 77 28.06 22.29 -28.80
CA VAL A 77 27.77 22.23 -27.35
C VAL A 77 27.22 20.86 -26.96
N LYS A 78 26.27 20.35 -27.75
CA LYS A 78 25.68 19.02 -27.53
C LYS A 78 26.72 17.90 -27.60
N MET A 79 27.61 17.93 -28.59
CA MET A 79 28.65 16.90 -28.77
C MET A 79 29.79 17.03 -27.75
N SER A 80 30.07 18.25 -27.28
CA SER A 80 31.12 18.50 -26.29
C SER A 80 30.70 18.17 -24.85
N ASN A 81 29.40 18.14 -24.59
CA ASN A 81 28.85 17.90 -23.24
C ASN A 81 28.09 16.57 -23.16
N ILE A 82 28.67 15.50 -23.68
CA ILE A 82 28.09 14.16 -23.68
C ILE A 82 29.09 13.13 -23.19
N ASP A 83 28.61 12.16 -22.43
CA ASP A 83 29.38 10.97 -22.06
C ASP A 83 29.36 9.97 -23.21
N LEU A 84 30.53 9.58 -23.66
CA LEU A 84 30.68 8.61 -24.73
C LEU A 84 31.18 7.26 -24.20
N SER A 85 30.48 6.18 -24.56
CA SER A 85 30.97 4.85 -24.31
C SER A 85 31.99 4.48 -25.36
N GLY A 86 33.24 4.22 -24.95
CA GLY A 86 34.32 3.75 -25.81
C GLY A 86 34.31 2.24 -26.05
N GLY A 87 33.27 1.53 -25.61
CA GLY A 87 33.17 0.08 -25.66
C GLY A 87 33.77 -0.60 -24.44
N GLY A 88 33.91 -1.92 -24.49
CA GLY A 88 34.49 -2.76 -23.44
C GLY A 88 35.62 -3.64 -23.96
N ILE A 89 36.64 -3.80 -23.16
CA ILE A 89 37.72 -4.79 -23.40
C ILE A 89 37.39 -5.99 -22.51
N LYS A 90 37.10 -7.14 -23.14
CA LYS A 90 36.90 -8.41 -22.44
C LYS A 90 38.22 -9.12 -22.29
N THR A 91 38.62 -9.40 -21.07
CA THR A 91 39.69 -10.28 -20.68
C THR A 91 39.10 -11.59 -20.16
N ASP A 92 39.94 -12.60 -19.97
CA ASP A 92 39.46 -13.91 -19.48
C ASP A 92 38.84 -13.85 -18.06
N ASN A 93 39.13 -12.81 -17.28
CA ASN A 93 38.71 -12.68 -15.89
C ASN A 93 37.81 -11.48 -15.61
N GLU A 94 37.76 -10.47 -16.50
CA GLU A 94 37.03 -9.22 -16.27
C GLU A 94 36.65 -8.49 -17.55
N GLU A 95 35.62 -7.65 -17.50
CA GLU A 95 35.24 -6.75 -18.58
C GLU A 95 35.55 -5.30 -18.16
N ILE A 96 36.47 -4.66 -18.87
CA ILE A 96 36.86 -3.26 -18.61
C ILE A 96 36.04 -2.37 -19.55
N ILE A 97 35.14 -1.56 -18.99
CA ILE A 97 34.35 -0.61 -19.76
C ILE A 97 35.11 0.69 -19.88
N ILE A 98 35.37 1.12 -21.14
CA ILE A 98 35.96 2.43 -21.42
C ILE A 98 34.85 3.44 -21.60
N ARG A 99 34.87 4.49 -20.79
CA ARG A 99 33.87 5.58 -20.85
C ARG A 99 34.59 6.93 -20.78
N SER A 100 34.27 7.82 -21.71
CA SER A 100 34.61 9.24 -21.60
C SER A 100 33.54 9.98 -20.84
N MET A 101 33.88 10.62 -19.73
CA MET A 101 32.97 11.40 -18.91
C MET A 101 33.20 12.89 -19.19
N ASN A 102 32.50 13.40 -20.21
CA ASN A 102 32.59 14.82 -20.62
C ASN A 102 31.35 15.63 -20.24
N ARG A 103 30.31 14.98 -19.75
CA ARG A 103 29.08 15.68 -19.34
C ARG A 103 29.34 16.49 -18.08
N SER A 104 29.15 17.79 -18.15
CA SER A 104 29.26 18.69 -17.01
C SER A 104 27.95 19.45 -16.79
N THR A 105 27.56 19.57 -15.53
CA THR A 105 26.45 20.42 -15.06
C THR A 105 26.98 21.75 -14.47
N ASP A 106 28.27 21.99 -14.57
CA ASP A 106 28.93 23.21 -14.11
C ASP A 106 28.96 24.24 -15.25
N PRO A 107 28.28 25.39 -15.13
CA PRO A 107 28.28 26.42 -16.15
C PRO A 107 29.68 26.91 -16.53
N GLU A 108 30.60 26.97 -15.57
CA GLU A 108 31.98 27.46 -15.82
C GLU A 108 32.72 26.49 -16.78
N LYS A 109 32.50 25.20 -16.65
CA LYS A 109 33.07 24.21 -17.60
C LYS A 109 32.42 24.31 -18.97
N VAL A 110 31.13 24.58 -19.03
CA VAL A 110 30.41 24.74 -20.30
C VAL A 110 30.86 26.00 -21.04
N LYS A 111 31.16 27.09 -20.32
CA LYS A 111 31.75 28.32 -20.88
C LYS A 111 33.08 28.07 -21.63
N GLU A 112 33.85 27.10 -21.20
CA GLU A 112 35.18 26.80 -21.77
C GLU A 112 35.11 25.88 -23.03
N ILE A 113 33.93 25.48 -23.49
CA ILE A 113 33.76 24.71 -24.72
C ILE A 113 34.30 25.52 -25.91
N VAL A 114 35.18 24.89 -26.68
CA VAL A 114 35.75 25.47 -27.90
C VAL A 114 34.73 25.41 -29.04
N ILE A 115 34.36 26.54 -29.61
CA ILE A 115 33.40 26.64 -30.69
C ILE A 115 34.12 26.71 -32.06
N LEU A 116 35.19 27.49 -32.14
CA LEU A 116 35.91 27.70 -33.39
C LEU A 116 37.41 27.88 -33.13
N ALA A 117 38.25 27.28 -33.98
CA ALA A 117 39.67 27.57 -34.05
C ALA A 117 39.93 28.42 -35.30
N LEU A 118 40.49 29.61 -35.13
CA LEU A 118 40.78 30.51 -36.21
C LEU A 118 42.12 30.14 -36.94
N PRO A 119 42.31 30.45 -38.22
CA PRO A 119 43.56 30.21 -38.92
C PRO A 119 44.76 30.97 -38.33
N THR A 120 44.50 32.02 -37.54
CA THR A 120 45.51 32.77 -36.77
C THR A 120 46.08 32.01 -35.58
N GLY A 121 45.47 30.86 -35.21
CA GLY A 121 45.80 30.09 -34.02
C GLY A 121 44.98 30.48 -32.78
N ASP A 122 44.14 31.50 -32.89
CA ASP A 122 43.22 31.90 -31.80
C ASP A 122 42.04 30.97 -31.67
N ILE A 123 41.55 30.78 -30.45
CA ILE A 123 40.43 29.89 -30.14
C ILE A 123 39.27 30.69 -29.61
N VAL A 124 38.09 30.54 -30.24
CA VAL A 124 36.84 31.14 -29.79
C VAL A 124 36.11 30.14 -28.90
N LYS A 125 35.87 30.50 -27.65
CA LYS A 125 35.14 29.69 -26.69
C LYS A 125 33.70 30.12 -26.59
N LEU A 126 32.85 29.25 -25.98
CA LEU A 126 31.42 29.54 -25.83
C LEU A 126 31.17 30.86 -25.07
N LYS A 127 31.94 31.17 -24.03
CA LYS A 127 31.87 32.43 -23.26
C LYS A 127 32.10 33.70 -24.10
N ASP A 128 32.83 33.56 -25.22
CA ASP A 128 33.15 34.71 -26.08
C ASP A 128 31.96 35.10 -26.95
N ILE A 129 30.99 34.23 -27.17
CA ILE A 129 29.85 34.39 -28.07
C ILE A 129 28.49 34.20 -27.38
N ALA A 130 28.45 33.72 -26.15
CA ALA A 130 27.21 33.42 -25.41
C ALA A 130 27.37 33.75 -23.93
N ASP A 131 26.25 34.06 -23.30
CA ASP A 131 26.11 34.11 -21.86
C ASP A 131 25.61 32.75 -21.39
N VAL A 132 26.29 32.17 -20.40
CA VAL A 132 25.96 30.85 -19.86
C VAL A 132 25.62 30.98 -18.38
N SER A 133 24.40 30.61 -18.02
CA SER A 133 23.87 30.71 -16.67
C SER A 133 23.12 29.46 -16.26
N MET A 134 22.91 29.27 -14.96
CA MET A 134 21.98 28.28 -14.45
C MET A 134 20.62 28.92 -14.23
N GLU A 135 19.60 28.36 -14.83
CA GLU A 135 18.24 28.89 -14.76
C GLU A 135 17.23 27.76 -14.57
N PHE A 136 16.06 28.09 -14.07
CA PHE A 136 14.93 27.15 -14.10
C PHE A 136 14.35 27.10 -15.51
N SER A 137 14.01 25.89 -15.97
CA SER A 137 13.36 25.74 -17.28
C SER A 137 12.01 26.47 -17.31
N GLU A 138 11.60 26.90 -18.48
CA GLU A 138 10.32 27.61 -18.70
C GLU A 138 9.08 26.72 -18.55
N ILE A 139 9.25 25.43 -18.17
CA ILE A 139 8.14 24.53 -17.94
C ILE A 139 7.28 25.08 -16.78
N PRO A 140 5.97 25.28 -16.98
CA PRO A 140 5.11 25.89 -15.97
C PRO A 140 4.79 24.92 -14.85
N MET A 141 5.78 24.60 -14.02
CA MET A 141 5.61 23.78 -12.83
C MET A 141 5.56 24.68 -11.60
N LYS A 142 4.38 24.76 -11.00
CA LYS A 142 4.15 25.56 -9.79
C LYS A 142 3.39 24.74 -8.77
N ASN A 143 3.90 24.70 -7.56
CA ASN A 143 3.22 24.10 -6.41
C ASN A 143 3.06 25.15 -5.32
N TYR A 144 1.84 25.28 -4.81
CA TYR A 144 1.52 26.23 -3.74
C TYR A 144 0.88 25.50 -2.56
N VAL A 145 1.31 25.88 -1.37
CA VAL A 145 0.81 25.37 -0.09
C VAL A 145 0.41 26.59 0.74
N ASN A 146 -0.84 26.66 1.15
CA ASN A 146 -1.37 27.80 1.92
C ASN A 146 -1.07 29.16 1.27
N GLY A 147 -1.10 29.24 -0.06
CA GLY A 147 -0.82 30.45 -0.82
C GLY A 147 0.67 30.81 -0.96
N LYS A 148 1.57 30.04 -0.37
CA LYS A 148 3.01 30.19 -0.51
C LYS A 148 3.58 29.15 -1.46
N ARG A 149 4.69 29.47 -2.11
CA ARG A 149 5.38 28.53 -2.99
C ARG A 149 5.97 27.38 -2.20
N GLY A 150 5.81 26.16 -2.72
CA GLY A 150 6.25 24.98 -2.01
C GLY A 150 6.66 23.84 -2.92
N VAL A 151 7.27 22.82 -2.33
CA VAL A 151 7.66 21.56 -2.96
C VAL A 151 7.08 20.38 -2.20
N SER A 152 6.90 19.29 -2.89
CA SER A 152 6.43 18.03 -2.28
C SER A 152 7.56 17.02 -2.29
N PHE A 153 7.79 16.40 -1.14
CA PHE A 153 8.61 15.19 -1.00
C PHE A 153 7.72 13.97 -1.11
N ILE A 154 8.10 13.06 -1.97
CA ILE A 154 7.46 11.77 -2.14
C ILE A 154 8.43 10.72 -1.63
N VAL A 155 8.16 10.18 -0.45
CA VAL A 155 8.94 9.08 0.12
C VAL A 155 8.37 7.77 -0.40
N LYS A 156 9.22 6.92 -0.92
CA LYS A 156 8.88 5.59 -1.43
C LYS A 156 9.48 4.54 -0.53
N LYS A 157 8.73 3.47 -0.33
CA LYS A 157 9.10 2.33 0.50
C LYS A 157 9.51 1.15 -0.37
N THR A 158 10.58 0.47 0.00
CA THR A 158 10.93 -0.86 -0.51
C THR A 158 10.20 -1.97 0.28
N THR A 159 10.27 -3.21 -0.19
CA THR A 159 9.64 -4.37 0.50
C THR A 159 10.19 -4.63 1.89
N ASP A 160 11.45 -4.30 2.12
CA ASP A 160 12.17 -4.63 3.36
C ASP A 160 12.11 -3.51 4.42
N GLU A 161 11.57 -2.36 4.07
CA GLU A 161 11.46 -1.21 4.97
C GLU A 161 10.16 -1.26 5.78
N ASP A 162 10.25 -0.80 7.03
CA ASP A 162 9.13 -0.74 7.97
C ASP A 162 8.38 0.60 7.82
N LEU A 163 7.08 0.52 7.55
CA LEU A 163 6.23 1.69 7.32
C LEU A 163 6.12 2.57 8.57
N ASP A 164 5.95 1.96 9.74
CA ASP A 164 5.73 2.69 10.98
C ASP A 164 6.99 3.43 11.40
N LYS A 165 8.16 2.82 11.23
CA LYS A 165 9.45 3.49 11.51
C LYS A 165 9.70 4.68 10.60
N ILE A 166 9.38 4.55 9.30
CA ILE A 166 9.47 5.68 8.36
C ILE A 166 8.53 6.80 8.80
N ALA A 167 7.30 6.47 9.27
CA ALA A 167 6.33 7.46 9.73
C ALA A 167 6.82 8.22 10.96
N ASP A 168 7.34 7.49 11.94
CA ASP A 168 7.85 8.05 13.19
C ASP A 168 9.05 8.96 12.92
N GLU A 169 9.99 8.51 12.10
CA GLU A 169 11.18 9.29 11.74
C GLU A 169 10.83 10.55 10.97
N MET A 170 9.94 10.44 9.99
CA MET A 170 9.44 11.60 9.24
C MET A 170 8.73 12.60 10.13
N SER A 171 7.94 12.14 11.10
CA SER A 171 7.20 13.00 12.03
C SER A 171 8.16 13.73 12.98
N ALA A 172 9.13 13.02 13.52
CA ALA A 172 10.19 13.61 14.36
C ALA A 172 11.03 14.63 13.58
N TYR A 173 11.36 14.31 12.32
CA TYR A 173 12.10 15.23 11.46
C TYR A 173 11.33 16.52 11.18
N ILE A 174 10.02 16.42 10.87
CA ILE A 174 9.17 17.60 10.62
C ILE A 174 9.13 18.52 11.86
N GLU A 175 8.94 17.95 13.04
CA GLU A 175 8.91 18.71 14.28
C GLU A 175 10.23 19.43 14.52
N LYS A 176 11.36 18.73 14.38
CA LYS A 176 12.70 19.31 14.48
C LYS A 176 12.92 20.42 13.46
N PHE A 177 12.62 20.16 12.18
CA PHE A 177 12.80 21.12 11.09
C PHE A 177 12.01 22.41 11.32
N ASN A 178 10.74 22.32 11.70
CA ASN A 178 9.88 23.46 11.96
C ASN A 178 10.33 24.28 13.19
N ASN A 179 10.98 23.65 14.15
CA ASN A 179 11.56 24.36 15.31
C ASN A 179 12.87 25.10 14.96
N GLU A 180 13.65 24.56 14.03
CA GLU A 180 14.94 25.11 13.63
C GLU A 180 14.82 26.18 12.52
N HIS A 181 13.80 26.09 11.66
CA HIS A 181 13.64 26.96 10.49
C HIS A 181 12.37 27.82 10.63
N ARG A 182 12.55 29.16 10.72
CA ARG A 182 11.44 30.10 10.85
C ARG A 182 10.83 30.54 9.50
N ASP A 183 11.63 30.50 8.44
CA ASP A 183 11.21 30.99 7.12
C ASP A 183 10.53 29.91 6.27
N PHE A 184 10.77 28.66 6.61
CA PHE A 184 10.20 27.49 5.96
C PHE A 184 9.35 26.70 6.94
N GLU A 185 8.32 26.08 6.42
CA GLU A 185 7.47 25.19 7.20
C GLU A 185 7.23 23.90 6.43
N MET A 186 7.33 22.78 7.12
CA MET A 186 7.06 21.46 6.57
C MET A 186 5.76 20.90 7.11
N LEU A 187 4.89 20.40 6.21
CA LEU A 187 3.60 19.80 6.56
C LEU A 187 3.52 18.35 6.08
N SER A 188 2.85 17.54 6.88
CA SER A 188 2.40 16.21 6.47
C SER A 188 1.10 16.34 5.69
N LEU A 189 1.09 15.96 4.41
CA LEU A 189 -0.14 15.92 3.60
C LEU A 189 -0.81 14.56 3.63
N PHE A 190 -0.01 13.52 3.56
CA PHE A 190 -0.51 12.16 3.41
C PHE A 190 0.44 11.18 4.09
N GLN A 191 -0.11 10.36 4.97
CA GLN A 191 0.58 9.25 5.62
C GLN A 191 -0.19 7.98 5.32
N PHE A 192 0.46 7.03 4.66
CA PHE A 192 -0.16 5.75 4.36
C PHE A 192 -0.37 4.92 5.64
N ALA A 193 0.51 5.09 6.64
CA ALA A 193 0.37 4.45 7.96
C ALA A 193 -0.97 4.82 8.61
N ASP A 194 -1.35 6.10 8.64
CA ASP A 194 -2.64 6.54 9.20
C ASP A 194 -3.84 5.85 8.54
N LEU A 195 -3.75 5.58 7.23
CA LEU A 195 -4.80 4.85 6.52
C LEU A 195 -4.86 3.37 6.90
N LEU A 196 -3.69 2.74 7.10
CA LEU A 196 -3.63 1.36 7.57
C LEU A 196 -4.21 1.24 8.97
N ASP A 197 -3.82 2.13 9.89
CA ASP A 197 -4.33 2.16 11.26
C ASP A 197 -5.84 2.35 11.28
N GLN A 198 -6.37 3.30 10.51
CA GLN A 198 -7.83 3.48 10.38
C GLN A 198 -8.53 2.23 9.84
N ARG A 199 -7.89 1.45 8.95
CA ARG A 199 -8.46 0.20 8.44
C ARG A 199 -8.40 -0.92 9.46
N ILE A 200 -7.31 -1.01 10.22
CA ILE A 200 -7.18 -1.96 11.32
C ILE A 200 -8.20 -1.66 12.42
N ASP A 201 -8.38 -0.39 12.77
CA ASP A 201 -9.40 0.03 13.73
C ASP A 201 -10.82 -0.29 13.22
N THR A 202 -11.09 -0.01 11.95
CA THR A 202 -12.38 -0.35 11.31
C THR A 202 -12.62 -1.85 11.31
N LEU A 203 -11.61 -2.66 10.99
CA LEU A 203 -11.68 -4.12 11.03
C LEU A 203 -11.97 -4.61 12.45
N SER A 204 -11.22 -4.10 13.43
CA SER A 204 -11.37 -4.46 14.85
C SER A 204 -12.75 -4.10 15.38
N TYR A 205 -13.24 -2.91 15.05
CA TYR A 205 -14.56 -2.44 15.42
C TYR A 205 -15.67 -3.30 14.80
N ASN A 206 -15.58 -3.57 13.49
CA ASN A 206 -16.53 -4.43 12.78
C ASN A 206 -16.52 -5.86 13.31
N LEU A 207 -15.35 -6.38 13.65
CA LEU A 207 -15.19 -7.70 14.26
C LEU A 207 -15.93 -7.77 15.59
N VAL A 208 -15.71 -6.80 16.50
CA VAL A 208 -16.34 -6.75 17.81
C VAL A 208 -17.86 -6.58 17.70
N ILE A 209 -18.32 -5.65 16.87
CA ILE A 209 -19.75 -5.45 16.64
C ILE A 209 -20.39 -6.68 15.98
N GLY A 210 -19.75 -7.25 14.95
CA GLY A 210 -20.22 -8.46 14.29
C GLY A 210 -20.37 -9.62 15.27
N LEU A 211 -19.32 -9.85 16.09
CA LEU A 211 -19.37 -10.86 17.15
C LEU A 211 -20.52 -10.61 18.16
N PHE A 212 -20.67 -9.37 18.58
CA PHE A 212 -21.75 -8.99 19.50
C PHE A 212 -23.14 -9.24 18.90
N LEU A 213 -23.36 -8.80 17.65
CA LEU A 213 -24.64 -9.00 16.96
C LEU A 213 -24.95 -10.48 16.74
N VAL A 214 -23.95 -11.26 16.34
CA VAL A 214 -24.11 -12.71 16.20
C VAL A 214 -24.46 -13.37 17.53
N CYS A 215 -23.74 -13.06 18.60
CA CYS A 215 -24.05 -13.57 19.94
C CYS A 215 -25.45 -13.14 20.40
N LEU A 216 -25.85 -11.92 20.08
CA LEU A 216 -27.17 -11.40 20.44
C LEU A 216 -28.29 -12.14 19.67
N VAL A 217 -28.17 -12.22 18.34
CA VAL A 217 -29.19 -12.87 17.49
C VAL A 217 -29.26 -14.36 17.81
N LEU A 218 -28.12 -15.08 17.82
CA LEU A 218 -28.10 -16.51 18.16
C LEU A 218 -28.55 -16.76 19.59
N GLY A 219 -28.21 -15.87 20.54
CA GLY A 219 -28.63 -15.97 21.93
C GLY A 219 -30.13 -15.80 22.13
N LEU A 220 -30.84 -15.11 21.21
CA LEU A 220 -32.31 -15.02 21.20
C LEU A 220 -32.98 -16.33 20.75
N PHE A 221 -32.40 -17.01 19.75
CA PHE A 221 -32.99 -18.22 19.16
C PHE A 221 -32.43 -19.50 19.76
N LEU A 222 -31.13 -19.52 20.05
CA LEU A 222 -30.39 -20.65 20.60
C LEU A 222 -30.01 -20.39 22.08
N SER A 223 -29.01 -21.06 22.58
CA SER A 223 -28.44 -20.77 23.90
C SER A 223 -27.23 -19.85 23.79
N LEU A 224 -27.04 -18.96 24.78
CA LEU A 224 -25.86 -18.07 24.79
C LEU A 224 -24.53 -18.82 24.71
N ARG A 225 -24.47 -20.05 25.26
CA ARG A 225 -23.26 -20.89 25.16
C ARG A 225 -22.98 -21.35 23.74
N LEU A 226 -24.03 -21.70 23.02
CA LEU A 226 -23.94 -22.11 21.61
C LEU A 226 -23.46 -20.92 20.76
N SER A 227 -24.06 -19.74 21.00
CA SER A 227 -23.68 -18.51 20.29
C SER A 227 -22.22 -18.15 20.49
N LEU A 228 -21.68 -18.30 21.70
CA LEU A 228 -20.27 -18.03 21.99
C LEU A 228 -19.33 -18.97 21.25
N TRP A 229 -19.69 -20.25 21.10
CA TRP A 229 -18.86 -21.21 20.32
C TRP A 229 -18.87 -20.90 18.82
N VAL A 230 -20.01 -20.57 18.26
CA VAL A 230 -20.10 -20.13 16.86
C VAL A 230 -19.29 -18.86 16.64
N ALA A 231 -19.43 -17.89 17.56
CA ALA A 231 -18.69 -16.64 17.46
C ALA A 231 -17.16 -16.82 17.57
N PHE A 232 -16.69 -17.87 18.26
CA PHE A 232 -15.28 -18.22 18.37
C PHE A 232 -14.67 -18.65 17.02
N GLY A 233 -15.48 -19.14 16.08
CA GLY A 233 -15.06 -19.50 14.73
C GLY A 233 -14.42 -18.35 13.97
N ILE A 234 -14.89 -17.09 14.19
CA ILE A 234 -14.34 -15.92 13.53
C ILE A 234 -12.86 -15.67 13.90
N PRO A 235 -12.49 -15.48 15.19
CA PRO A 235 -11.10 -15.35 15.59
C PRO A 235 -10.22 -16.52 15.16
N PHE A 236 -10.75 -17.73 15.23
CA PHE A 236 -10.01 -18.94 14.80
C PHE A 236 -9.64 -18.87 13.32
N SER A 237 -10.59 -18.51 12.44
CA SER A 237 -10.36 -18.40 11.02
C SER A 237 -9.36 -17.30 10.67
N PHE A 238 -9.41 -16.16 11.37
CA PHE A 238 -8.45 -15.07 11.18
C PHE A 238 -7.04 -15.45 11.65
N ILE A 239 -6.90 -16.07 12.81
CA ILE A 239 -5.59 -16.53 13.30
C ILE A 239 -5.01 -17.58 12.35
N GLY A 240 -5.83 -18.49 11.86
CA GLY A 240 -5.42 -19.48 10.86
C GLY A 240 -4.94 -18.84 9.57
N MET A 241 -5.71 -17.87 9.04
CA MET A 241 -5.36 -17.13 7.83
C MET A 241 -4.05 -16.35 8.01
N ILE A 242 -3.89 -15.60 9.11
CA ILE A 242 -2.68 -14.82 9.38
C ILE A 242 -1.47 -15.76 9.51
N SER A 243 -1.61 -16.86 10.27
CA SER A 243 -0.53 -17.84 10.45
C SER A 243 -0.09 -18.46 9.12
N PHE A 244 -1.04 -18.82 8.28
CA PHE A 244 -0.76 -19.38 6.96
C PHE A 244 -0.22 -18.30 6.00
N GLY A 245 -0.73 -17.08 6.09
CA GLY A 245 -0.26 -15.93 5.31
C GLY A 245 1.21 -15.59 5.58
N ILE A 246 1.63 -15.58 6.85
CA ILE A 246 3.04 -15.39 7.23
C ILE A 246 3.94 -16.47 6.62
N MET A 247 3.51 -17.74 6.66
CA MET A 247 4.27 -18.84 6.06
C MET A 247 4.39 -18.71 4.53
N TYR A 248 3.40 -18.12 3.88
CA TYR A 248 3.35 -17.92 2.43
C TYR A 248 4.01 -16.61 1.99
N GLY A 249 4.43 -15.75 2.93
CA GLY A 249 5.04 -14.45 2.66
C GLY A 249 4.03 -13.37 2.26
N MET A 250 2.77 -13.53 2.68
CA MET A 250 1.74 -12.51 2.48
C MET A 250 2.03 -11.27 3.33
N THR A 251 1.78 -10.09 2.77
CA THR A 251 1.87 -8.82 3.48
C THR A 251 0.50 -8.32 3.92
N ILE A 252 0.44 -7.67 5.08
CA ILE A 252 -0.77 -6.97 5.51
C ILE A 252 -0.74 -5.59 4.84
N ASN A 253 -1.67 -5.35 3.94
CA ASN A 253 -1.82 -4.10 3.22
C ASN A 253 -3.29 -3.68 3.13
N MET A 254 -3.56 -2.50 2.56
CA MET A 254 -4.92 -1.96 2.42
C MET A 254 -5.91 -2.92 1.76
N ILE A 255 -5.44 -3.67 0.77
CA ILE A 255 -6.30 -4.55 -0.04
C ILE A 255 -6.54 -5.87 0.67
N SER A 256 -5.52 -6.45 1.33
CA SER A 256 -5.70 -7.64 2.17
C SER A 256 -6.62 -7.36 3.37
N LEU A 257 -6.49 -6.18 4.02
CA LEU A 257 -7.39 -5.73 5.08
C LEU A 257 -8.83 -5.58 4.58
N PHE A 258 -9.02 -5.05 3.37
CA PHE A 258 -10.35 -4.97 2.76
C PHE A 258 -10.97 -6.38 2.57
N GLY A 259 -10.18 -7.34 2.11
CA GLY A 259 -10.60 -8.75 2.02
C GLY A 259 -11.02 -9.33 3.37
N MET A 260 -10.27 -9.02 4.44
CA MET A 260 -10.61 -9.44 5.79
C MET A 260 -11.93 -8.83 6.27
N ILE A 261 -12.16 -7.53 6.03
CA ILE A 261 -13.43 -6.86 6.39
C ILE A 261 -14.61 -7.53 5.68
N LEU A 262 -14.43 -7.84 4.38
CA LEU A 262 -15.47 -8.43 3.55
C LEU A 262 -15.84 -9.84 4.04
N VAL A 263 -14.85 -10.63 4.42
CA VAL A 263 -15.07 -12.04 4.79
C VAL A 263 -15.70 -12.21 6.17
N VAL A 264 -15.61 -11.22 7.07
CA VAL A 264 -16.19 -11.29 8.43
C VAL A 264 -17.67 -11.68 8.39
N GLY A 265 -18.43 -11.08 7.48
CA GLY A 265 -19.87 -11.39 7.33
C GLY A 265 -20.15 -12.79 6.80
N ILE A 266 -19.29 -13.29 5.93
CA ILE A 266 -19.45 -14.61 5.27
C ILE A 266 -19.10 -15.74 6.24
N LEU A 267 -18.07 -15.55 7.09
CA LEU A 267 -17.57 -16.58 8.01
C LEU A 267 -18.63 -17.07 9.02
N VAL A 268 -19.54 -16.20 9.41
CA VAL A 268 -20.53 -16.49 10.45
C VAL A 268 -21.61 -17.44 9.97
N ASP A 269 -22.00 -17.32 8.71
CA ASP A 269 -23.15 -18.04 8.17
C ASP A 269 -22.98 -19.56 8.21
N ASP A 270 -21.79 -20.05 7.92
CA ASP A 270 -21.49 -21.50 7.92
C ASP A 270 -21.63 -22.11 9.31
N GLY A 271 -21.06 -21.47 10.31
CA GLY A 271 -21.13 -21.91 11.70
C GLY A 271 -22.55 -21.86 12.26
N ILE A 272 -23.35 -20.86 11.85
CA ILE A 272 -24.76 -20.76 12.27
C ILE A 272 -25.57 -21.94 11.76
N VAL A 273 -25.48 -22.26 10.47
CA VAL A 273 -26.26 -23.35 9.84
C VAL A 273 -25.94 -24.68 10.52
N ILE A 274 -24.66 -24.96 10.79
CA ILE A 274 -24.25 -26.21 11.46
C ILE A 274 -24.72 -26.24 12.90
N ALA A 275 -24.52 -25.17 13.66
CA ALA A 275 -24.93 -25.10 15.07
C ALA A 275 -26.44 -25.23 15.24
N GLU A 276 -27.23 -24.60 14.37
CA GLU A 276 -28.69 -24.69 14.38
C GLU A 276 -29.16 -26.11 14.09
N ASN A 277 -28.57 -26.77 13.07
CA ASN A 277 -28.95 -28.13 12.73
C ASN A 277 -28.56 -29.13 13.82
N ILE A 278 -27.36 -28.99 14.43
CA ILE A 278 -26.97 -29.79 15.61
C ILE A 278 -27.98 -29.59 16.74
N TYR A 279 -28.37 -28.37 17.02
CA TYR A 279 -29.34 -28.07 18.07
C TYR A 279 -30.72 -28.63 17.76
N ALA A 280 -31.19 -28.59 16.53
CA ALA A 280 -32.44 -29.18 16.08
C ALA A 280 -32.44 -30.71 16.26
N HIS A 281 -31.32 -31.40 15.97
CA HIS A 281 -31.17 -32.81 16.24
C HIS A 281 -31.18 -33.17 17.74
N PHE A 282 -30.59 -32.31 18.56
CA PHE A 282 -30.63 -32.45 20.01
C PHE A 282 -32.05 -32.25 20.56
N GLU A 283 -32.81 -31.27 20.09
CA GLU A 283 -34.22 -31.05 20.49
C GLU A 283 -35.13 -32.24 20.12
N ARG A 284 -34.79 -32.97 19.05
CA ARG A 284 -35.47 -34.21 18.64
C ARG A 284 -35.12 -35.39 19.54
N GLY A 285 -34.33 -35.20 20.62
CA GLY A 285 -34.02 -36.21 21.61
C GLY A 285 -32.78 -37.07 21.35
N LYS A 286 -31.94 -36.72 20.40
CA LYS A 286 -30.65 -37.40 20.17
C LYS A 286 -29.65 -37.06 21.29
N SER A 287 -28.76 -37.98 21.61
CA SER A 287 -27.63 -37.67 22.49
C SER A 287 -26.75 -36.57 21.89
N PRO A 288 -26.06 -35.74 22.70
CA PRO A 288 -25.25 -34.64 22.18
C PRO A 288 -24.24 -35.05 21.13
N LEU A 289 -23.56 -36.17 21.32
CA LEU A 289 -22.60 -36.69 20.33
C LEU A 289 -23.28 -37.06 19.01
N ARG A 290 -24.45 -37.78 19.08
CA ARG A 290 -25.18 -38.12 17.87
C ARG A 290 -25.80 -36.89 17.19
N ALA A 291 -26.29 -35.95 17.98
CA ALA A 291 -26.82 -34.69 17.44
C ALA A 291 -25.73 -33.91 16.68
N ALA A 292 -24.52 -33.84 17.24
CA ALA A 292 -23.38 -33.19 16.60
C ALA A 292 -22.97 -33.92 15.29
N LEU A 293 -22.86 -35.23 15.30
CA LEU A 293 -22.49 -36.01 14.11
C LEU A 293 -23.56 -35.93 13.02
N ASP A 294 -24.79 -36.25 13.35
CA ASP A 294 -25.89 -36.30 12.36
C ASP A 294 -26.21 -34.90 11.86
N GLY A 295 -26.27 -33.92 12.77
CA GLY A 295 -26.55 -32.52 12.41
C GLY A 295 -25.50 -31.88 11.49
N THR A 296 -24.21 -32.18 11.74
CA THR A 296 -23.13 -31.70 10.87
C THR A 296 -23.16 -32.40 9.52
N THR A 297 -23.27 -33.73 9.49
CA THR A 297 -23.22 -34.50 8.23
C THR A 297 -24.39 -34.21 7.31
N GLU A 298 -25.58 -33.88 7.83
CA GLU A 298 -26.76 -33.54 7.05
C GLU A 298 -26.57 -32.26 6.22
N VAL A 299 -25.92 -31.26 6.79
CA VAL A 299 -25.73 -29.94 6.12
C VAL A 299 -24.35 -29.79 5.49
N MET A 300 -23.42 -30.71 5.75
CA MET A 300 -22.03 -30.63 5.30
C MET A 300 -21.89 -30.36 3.81
N ASN A 301 -22.62 -31.10 2.97
CA ASN A 301 -22.54 -30.94 1.51
C ASN A 301 -23.02 -29.56 1.04
N ALA A 302 -24.08 -29.04 1.68
CA ALA A 302 -24.63 -27.72 1.32
C ALA A 302 -23.65 -26.61 1.71
N VAL A 303 -23.13 -26.62 2.94
CA VAL A 303 -22.14 -25.66 3.43
C VAL A 303 -20.84 -25.74 2.63
N PHE A 304 -20.33 -26.95 2.39
CA PHE A 304 -19.12 -27.14 1.59
C PHE A 304 -19.27 -26.57 0.17
N THR A 305 -20.41 -26.86 -0.48
CA THR A 305 -20.66 -26.34 -1.83
C THR A 305 -20.78 -24.82 -1.85
N SER A 306 -21.45 -24.22 -0.86
CA SER A 306 -21.56 -22.76 -0.71
C SER A 306 -20.19 -22.10 -0.59
N VAL A 307 -19.37 -22.57 0.35
CA VAL A 307 -18.02 -22.04 0.53
C VAL A 307 -17.15 -22.25 -0.70
N LEU A 308 -17.22 -23.45 -1.31
CA LEU A 308 -16.44 -23.76 -2.50
C LEU A 308 -16.81 -22.82 -3.67
N THR A 309 -18.09 -22.49 -3.83
CA THR A 309 -18.54 -21.52 -4.85
C THR A 309 -17.91 -20.13 -4.60
N THR A 310 -17.88 -19.70 -3.34
CA THR A 310 -17.25 -18.42 -2.96
C THR A 310 -15.74 -18.47 -3.19
N VAL A 311 -15.07 -19.58 -2.82
CA VAL A 311 -13.65 -19.79 -3.10
C VAL A 311 -13.35 -19.73 -4.60
N PHE A 312 -14.15 -20.36 -5.45
CA PHE A 312 -13.97 -20.28 -6.89
C PHE A 312 -14.17 -18.85 -7.43
N ALA A 313 -15.15 -18.13 -6.92
CA ALA A 313 -15.37 -16.73 -7.30
C ALA A 313 -14.13 -15.86 -6.99
N PHE A 314 -13.57 -15.98 -5.79
CA PHE A 314 -12.37 -15.25 -5.41
C PHE A 314 -11.09 -15.78 -6.06
N SER A 315 -11.02 -17.07 -6.40
CA SER A 315 -9.84 -17.65 -7.03
C SER A 315 -9.53 -17.05 -8.40
N THR A 316 -10.51 -16.47 -9.09
CA THR A 316 -10.29 -15.75 -10.35
C THR A 316 -9.35 -14.58 -10.18
N LEU A 317 -9.35 -13.93 -9.01
CA LEU A 317 -8.48 -12.80 -8.69
C LEU A 317 -7.02 -13.21 -8.46
N LEU A 318 -6.74 -14.49 -8.17
CA LEU A 318 -5.37 -15.01 -8.05
C LEU A 318 -4.61 -15.02 -9.38
N PHE A 319 -5.33 -14.97 -10.50
CA PHE A 319 -4.73 -14.98 -11.85
C PHE A 319 -4.65 -13.59 -12.49
N VAL A 320 -5.03 -12.55 -11.78
CA VAL A 320 -4.92 -11.17 -12.24
C VAL A 320 -3.45 -10.73 -12.11
N GLY A 321 -2.87 -10.22 -13.19
CA GLY A 321 -1.49 -9.76 -13.23
C GLY A 321 -1.36 -8.27 -13.50
N GLY A 322 -0.12 -7.77 -13.51
CA GLY A 322 0.20 -6.37 -13.79
C GLY A 322 -0.12 -5.45 -12.62
N GLU A 323 -0.67 -4.27 -12.90
CA GLU A 323 -0.97 -3.25 -11.88
C GLU A 323 -2.01 -3.71 -10.83
N MET A 324 -2.78 -4.75 -11.15
CA MET A 324 -3.80 -5.30 -10.26
C MET A 324 -3.32 -6.51 -9.44
N GLU A 325 -2.03 -6.83 -9.44
CA GLU A 325 -1.44 -7.96 -8.68
C GLU A 325 -1.76 -7.88 -7.18
N MET A 326 -1.95 -6.69 -6.64
CA MET A 326 -2.35 -6.48 -5.25
C MET A 326 -3.70 -7.14 -4.90
N MET A 327 -4.60 -7.36 -5.87
CA MET A 327 -5.86 -8.07 -5.65
C MET A 327 -5.67 -9.56 -5.32
N GLN A 328 -4.52 -10.15 -5.67
CA GLN A 328 -4.20 -11.53 -5.30
C GLN A 328 -4.12 -11.71 -3.78
N GLU A 329 -3.59 -10.69 -3.06
CA GLU A 329 -3.51 -10.75 -1.59
C GLU A 329 -4.88 -10.67 -0.92
N MET A 330 -5.81 -9.91 -1.50
CA MET A 330 -7.21 -9.90 -1.06
C MET A 330 -7.86 -11.27 -1.26
N ALA A 331 -7.72 -11.84 -2.45
CA ALA A 331 -8.25 -13.16 -2.76
C ALA A 331 -7.67 -14.23 -1.84
N PHE A 332 -6.35 -14.20 -1.61
CA PHE A 332 -5.68 -15.11 -0.68
C PHE A 332 -6.26 -15.01 0.72
N SER A 333 -6.42 -13.76 1.24
CA SER A 333 -6.97 -13.52 2.58
C SER A 333 -8.37 -14.13 2.74
N VAL A 334 -9.24 -13.88 1.76
CA VAL A 334 -10.62 -14.39 1.76
C VAL A 334 -10.64 -15.92 1.67
N ILE A 335 -9.91 -16.49 0.72
CA ILE A 335 -9.86 -17.94 0.50
C ILE A 335 -9.29 -18.66 1.73
N ALA A 336 -8.19 -18.17 2.27
CA ALA A 336 -7.60 -18.77 3.47
C ALA A 336 -8.54 -18.71 4.68
N CYS A 337 -9.18 -17.56 4.93
CA CYS A 337 -10.21 -17.47 5.98
C CYS A 337 -11.34 -18.47 5.80
N LEU A 338 -11.88 -18.61 4.59
CA LEU A 338 -12.96 -19.55 4.29
C LEU A 338 -12.53 -21.01 4.48
N LEU A 339 -11.31 -21.37 4.10
CA LEU A 339 -10.79 -22.73 4.32
C LEU A 339 -10.63 -23.04 5.82
N PHE A 340 -10.13 -22.11 6.62
CA PHE A 340 -10.05 -22.27 8.07
C PHE A 340 -11.43 -22.28 8.72
N SER A 341 -12.40 -21.52 8.19
CA SER A 341 -13.80 -21.60 8.60
C SER A 341 -14.41 -22.98 8.40
N LEU A 342 -14.14 -23.63 7.26
CA LEU A 342 -14.59 -25.01 7.04
C LEU A 342 -13.99 -26.00 8.05
N ILE A 343 -12.71 -25.85 8.40
CA ILE A 343 -12.06 -26.68 9.42
C ILE A 343 -12.74 -26.45 10.77
N GLU A 344 -13.00 -25.20 11.12
CA GLU A 344 -13.71 -24.87 12.35
C GLU A 344 -15.13 -25.46 12.36
N ALA A 345 -15.89 -25.17 11.31
CA ALA A 345 -17.30 -25.53 11.22
C ALA A 345 -17.57 -27.05 11.18
N PHE A 346 -16.67 -27.83 10.55
CA PHE A 346 -16.87 -29.29 10.43
C PHE A 346 -16.16 -30.11 11.50
N LEU A 347 -15.08 -29.60 12.11
CA LEU A 347 -14.29 -30.38 13.07
C LEU A 347 -14.36 -29.78 14.47
N ILE A 348 -14.11 -28.48 14.61
CA ILE A 348 -13.93 -27.86 15.92
C ILE A 348 -15.29 -27.58 16.58
N LEU A 349 -16.18 -26.92 15.86
CA LEU A 349 -17.50 -26.55 16.37
C LEU A 349 -18.32 -27.79 16.80
N PRO A 350 -18.48 -28.85 15.97
CA PRO A 350 -19.21 -30.02 16.37
C PRO A 350 -18.59 -30.75 17.58
N SER A 351 -17.24 -30.79 17.67
CA SER A 351 -16.53 -31.36 18.78
C SER A 351 -16.86 -30.69 20.11
N HIS A 352 -16.92 -29.36 20.10
CA HIS A 352 -17.31 -28.60 21.29
C HIS A 352 -18.79 -28.77 21.61
N LEU A 353 -19.67 -28.76 20.62
CA LEU A 353 -21.10 -28.90 20.79
C LEU A 353 -21.53 -30.34 21.21
N ALA A 354 -20.70 -31.34 20.94
CA ALA A 354 -20.92 -32.70 21.41
C ALA A 354 -20.88 -32.83 22.93
N SER A 355 -20.49 -31.81 23.68
CA SER A 355 -20.42 -31.84 25.15
C SER A 355 -21.78 -31.65 25.78
N ASP A 356 -22.10 -32.55 26.73
CA ASP A 356 -23.31 -32.52 27.58
C ASP A 356 -23.52 -31.17 28.31
N LYS A 357 -22.42 -30.47 28.65
CA LYS A 357 -22.46 -29.19 29.36
C LYS A 357 -22.95 -28.03 28.50
N ILE A 358 -22.83 -28.16 27.19
CA ILE A 358 -23.20 -27.08 26.24
C ILE A 358 -24.62 -27.27 25.77
N LEU A 359 -25.00 -28.44 25.31
CA LEU A 359 -26.32 -28.75 24.81
C LEU A 359 -27.37 -28.96 25.89
N LYS A 360 -27.06 -29.64 27.00
CA LYS A 360 -27.96 -29.81 28.16
C LYS A 360 -28.12 -28.58 29.07
N SER A 361 -27.97 -27.40 28.57
CA SER A 361 -28.29 -26.21 29.33
C SER A 361 -29.78 -26.20 29.63
N LYS A 362 -30.10 -26.44 30.91
CA LYS A 362 -31.45 -26.59 31.50
C LYS A 362 -32.52 -25.80 30.75
N GLU A 363 -33.69 -26.41 30.57
CA GLU A 363 -34.97 -25.76 30.36
C GLU A 363 -35.02 -24.42 31.07
N LYS A 364 -34.68 -23.36 30.42
CA LYS A 364 -34.88 -22.02 30.90
C LYS A 364 -36.04 -21.39 30.17
N ARG A 365 -37.09 -21.21 30.98
CA ARG A 365 -38.04 -20.15 30.89
C ARG A 365 -38.01 -19.43 29.54
N LYS A 366 -38.90 -19.86 28.64
CA LYS A 366 -39.10 -19.18 27.33
C LYS A 366 -39.13 -17.67 27.60
N SER A 367 -38.15 -16.94 27.17
CA SER A 367 -38.19 -15.49 27.23
C SER A 367 -39.46 -15.04 26.53
N SER A 368 -40.18 -14.09 27.09
CA SER A 368 -41.44 -13.58 26.47
C SER A 368 -41.18 -13.07 25.05
N VAL A 369 -39.99 -12.58 24.76
CA VAL A 369 -39.53 -12.16 23.41
C VAL A 369 -39.44 -13.35 22.47
N ARG A 370 -38.87 -14.49 22.91
CA ARG A 370 -38.77 -15.72 22.11
C ARG A 370 -40.16 -16.28 21.76
N ALA A 371 -41.09 -16.27 22.74
CA ALA A 371 -42.45 -16.70 22.51
C ALA A 371 -43.26 -15.80 21.54
N VAL A 372 -42.97 -14.51 21.52
CA VAL A 372 -43.55 -13.56 20.56
C VAL A 372 -42.97 -13.78 19.14
N LEU A 373 -41.64 -13.97 19.04
CA LEU A 373 -41.00 -14.24 17.77
C LEU A 373 -41.43 -15.61 17.20
N GLU A 374 -41.48 -16.67 18.02
CA GLU A 374 -42.00 -17.99 17.58
C GLU A 374 -43.44 -17.88 17.09
N LYS A 375 -44.30 -17.09 17.77
CA LYS A 375 -45.67 -16.86 17.28
C LYS A 375 -45.73 -16.09 15.97
N ALA A 376 -44.86 -15.07 15.80
CA ALA A 376 -44.80 -14.31 14.57
C ALA A 376 -44.29 -15.18 13.39
N VAL A 377 -43.30 -16.02 13.59
CA VAL A 377 -42.78 -16.95 12.56
C VAL A 377 -43.81 -17.99 12.21
N VAL A 378 -44.52 -18.59 13.20
CA VAL A 378 -45.63 -19.53 12.94
C VAL A 378 -46.77 -18.86 12.21
N SER A 379 -47.15 -17.64 12.57
CA SER A 379 -48.20 -16.89 11.89
C SER A 379 -47.84 -16.58 10.42
N VAL A 380 -46.58 -16.26 10.14
CA VAL A 380 -46.13 -16.07 8.75
C VAL A 380 -46.12 -17.37 7.98
N ARG A 381 -45.74 -18.50 8.61
CA ARG A 381 -45.74 -19.84 7.99
C ARG A 381 -47.15 -20.34 7.71
N GLU A 382 -48.14 -20.00 8.55
CA GLU A 382 -49.57 -20.37 8.34
C GLU A 382 -50.27 -19.46 7.31
N ALA A 383 -49.69 -18.27 7.04
CA ALA A 383 -50.21 -17.35 6.01
C ALA A 383 -49.65 -17.62 4.61
N TYR A 384 -48.67 -18.48 4.48
CA TYR A 384 -48.08 -18.99 3.22
C TYR A 384 -48.55 -20.42 2.97
#